data_fbea381ff9a1d4705be201d666fcd4bf
#
_entry.id   fbea381ff9a1d4705be201d666fcd4bf
#
_cell.length_a   1.000
_cell.length_b   1.000
_cell.length_c   1.000
_cell.angle_alpha   90.00
_cell.angle_beta   90.00
_cell.angle_gamma   90.00
#
_symmetry.space_group_name_H-M   'P 1'
#
loop_
_entity.id
_entity.type
_entity.pdbx_description
1 polymer ?
#
loop_
_entity_poly.entity_id
_entity_poly.type
_entity_poly.pdbx_seq_one_letter_code
_entity_poly.pdbx_strand_id
1 'polypeptide(L)'
;LLVTVIGHQLEKGWVITDGGWMALSRDRGTANPKVDQGYGLVCDINGQIIDGLWVSGANQEHGIISARNPKGFDPKQFPIGTRLRILPNHACPTGAQHPYYYVVNNSLEVKDRWNRFYGW
;
A
#
# COMPACT_ATOMS: atom_id res chain seq x y z
N LEU A 1 -3.15 4.98 -1.10
CA LEU A 1 -4.16 3.92 -1.04
C LEU A 1 -4.34 3.44 0.39
N LEU A 2 -5.59 3.23 0.84
CA LEU A 2 -5.91 2.57 2.12
C LEU A 2 -6.02 1.06 1.87
N VAL A 3 -5.39 0.26 2.71
CA VAL A 3 -5.43 -1.21 2.68
C VAL A 3 -5.66 -1.78 4.07
N THR A 4 -6.13 -3.02 4.13
CA THR A 4 -6.36 -3.75 5.37
C THR A 4 -5.49 -5.00 5.41
N VAL A 5 -4.89 -5.30 6.55
CA VAL A 5 -4.18 -6.57 6.78
C VAL A 5 -5.21 -7.70 6.86
N ILE A 6 -5.06 -8.70 6.00
CA ILE A 6 -5.96 -9.85 5.90
C ILE A 6 -5.30 -11.19 6.26
N GLY A 7 -3.99 -11.20 6.45
CA GLY A 7 -3.26 -12.42 6.80
C GLY A 7 -1.76 -12.22 6.94
N HIS A 8 -1.09 -13.30 7.29
CA HIS A 8 0.37 -13.35 7.43
C HIS A 8 0.94 -14.63 6.81
N GLN A 9 2.17 -14.53 6.32
CA GLN A 9 2.99 -15.66 5.93
C GLN A 9 4.26 -15.63 6.80
N LEU A 10 4.19 -16.25 7.98
CA LEU A 10 5.19 -16.06 9.04
C LEU A 10 6.58 -16.55 8.62
N GLU A 11 6.65 -17.71 7.96
CA GLU A 11 7.92 -18.28 7.48
C GLU A 11 8.65 -17.35 6.48
N LYS A 12 7.89 -16.55 5.75
CA LYS A 12 8.43 -15.60 4.76
C LYS A 12 8.58 -14.18 5.31
N GLY A 13 8.09 -13.92 6.52
CA GLY A 13 8.07 -12.58 7.09
C GLY A 13 7.14 -11.62 6.33
N TRP A 14 5.97 -12.10 5.85
CA TRP A 14 5.05 -11.28 5.05
C TRP A 14 3.79 -10.92 5.80
N VAL A 15 3.37 -9.68 5.63
CA VAL A 15 2.02 -9.18 5.94
C VAL A 15 1.24 -9.12 4.65
N ILE A 16 0.07 -9.75 4.60
CA ILE A 16 -0.79 -9.80 3.42
C ILE A 16 -1.91 -8.78 3.57
N THR A 17 -2.14 -7.99 2.53
CA THR A 17 -3.20 -6.97 2.49
C THR A 17 -4.16 -7.21 1.33
N ASP A 18 -5.32 -6.55 1.39
CA ASP A 18 -6.34 -6.54 0.34
C ASP A 18 -6.02 -5.58 -0.83
N GLY A 19 -4.83 -5.01 -0.87
CA GLY A 19 -4.40 -4.05 -1.89
C GLY A 19 -3.44 -4.64 -2.91
N GLY A 20 -3.94 -5.42 -3.87
CA GLY A 20 -3.17 -5.98 -4.98
C GLY A 20 -3.13 -5.09 -6.23
N TRP A 21 -2.87 -5.69 -7.41
CA TRP A 21 -2.77 -4.95 -8.67
C TRP A 21 -4.05 -4.22 -9.07
N MET A 22 -5.20 -4.76 -8.70
CA MET A 22 -6.49 -4.14 -9.01
C MET A 22 -6.68 -2.81 -8.26
N ALA A 23 -5.92 -2.59 -7.19
CA ALA A 23 -5.97 -1.36 -6.41
C ALA A 23 -4.73 -0.47 -6.59
N LEU A 24 -3.54 -1.07 -6.79
CA LEU A 24 -2.26 -0.37 -6.91
C LEU A 24 -1.79 -0.15 -8.35
N SER A 25 -2.28 -0.95 -9.30
CA SER A 25 -1.68 -1.15 -10.62
C SER A 25 -0.44 -2.06 -10.58
N ARG A 26 -0.15 -2.68 -11.72
CA ARG A 26 1.03 -3.52 -11.92
C ARG A 26 2.26 -2.74 -12.37
N ASP A 27 2.10 -1.44 -12.65
CA ASP A 27 3.16 -0.61 -13.17
C ASP A 27 4.18 -0.25 -12.07
N ARG A 28 5.45 -0.51 -12.38
CA ARG A 28 6.60 -0.15 -11.57
C ARG A 28 7.51 0.83 -12.34
N GLY A 29 6.92 1.82 -13.01
CA GLY A 29 7.60 2.77 -13.87
C GLY A 29 8.76 3.55 -13.20
N THR A 30 8.81 3.57 -11.88
CA THR A 30 9.90 4.18 -11.10
C THR A 30 10.85 3.14 -10.49
N ALA A 31 10.94 1.93 -11.07
CA ALA A 31 11.78 0.85 -10.56
C ALA A 31 13.30 1.07 -10.73
N ASN A 32 13.72 2.13 -11.42
CA ASN A 32 15.12 2.47 -11.71
C ASN A 32 15.85 3.40 -10.72
N PRO A 33 15.28 3.87 -9.58
CA PRO A 33 16.04 4.60 -8.60
C PRO A 33 17.08 3.67 -7.91
N LYS A 34 18.08 4.28 -7.29
CA LYS A 34 19.12 3.55 -6.54
C LYS A 34 18.57 2.60 -5.47
N VAL A 35 17.35 2.86 -4.99
CA VAL A 35 16.64 2.03 -4.03
C VAL A 35 15.28 1.67 -4.62
N ASP A 36 15.05 0.39 -4.88
CA ASP A 36 13.76 -0.11 -5.34
C ASP A 36 12.69 0.08 -4.26
N GLN A 37 11.59 0.74 -4.61
CA GLN A 37 10.45 0.97 -3.71
C GLN A 37 9.32 -0.04 -3.91
N GLY A 38 9.53 -1.07 -4.72
CA GLY A 38 8.53 -2.09 -5.02
C GLY A 38 7.26 -1.51 -5.60
N TYR A 39 6.12 -1.82 -5.01
CA TYR A 39 4.83 -1.24 -5.37
C TYR A 39 4.46 -0.02 -4.51
N GLY A 40 5.25 0.30 -3.51
CA GLY A 40 5.09 1.51 -2.71
C GLY A 40 5.61 1.39 -1.27
N LEU A 41 5.62 2.53 -0.58
CA LEU A 41 6.00 2.64 0.82
C LEU A 41 4.78 2.43 1.71
N VAL A 42 5.01 1.81 2.87
CA VAL A 42 3.98 1.55 3.86
C VAL A 42 3.94 2.68 4.87
N CYS A 43 2.76 3.19 5.15
CA CYS A 43 2.50 4.17 6.19
C CYS A 43 1.48 3.63 7.20
N ASP A 44 1.51 4.17 8.39
CA ASP A 44 0.43 3.98 9.36
C ASP A 44 -0.88 4.64 8.89
N ILE A 45 -1.93 4.50 9.69
CA ILE A 45 -3.24 5.08 9.37
C ILE A 45 -3.22 6.62 9.34
N ASN A 46 -2.25 7.27 9.97
CA ASN A 46 -2.09 8.71 9.98
C ASN A 46 -1.25 9.22 8.80
N GLY A 47 -0.67 8.30 8.02
CA GLY A 47 0.16 8.63 6.86
C GLY A 47 1.65 8.81 7.17
N GLN A 48 2.09 8.44 8.38
CA GLN A 48 3.51 8.43 8.73
C GLN A 48 4.17 7.18 8.14
N ILE A 49 5.28 7.36 7.42
CA ILE A 49 6.02 6.24 6.84
C ILE A 49 6.52 5.33 7.96
N ILE A 50 6.30 4.04 7.81
CA ILE A 50 6.88 3.01 8.68
C ILE A 50 8.21 2.58 8.07
N ASP A 51 9.30 3.05 8.66
CA ASP A 51 10.64 2.83 8.15
C ASP A 51 10.94 1.35 7.95
N GLY A 52 11.60 1.06 6.84
CA GLY A 52 12.01 -0.30 6.49
C GLY A 52 10.88 -1.19 5.95
N LEU A 53 9.62 -0.76 5.93
CA LEU A 53 8.53 -1.50 5.32
C LEU A 53 8.21 -1.01 3.91
N TRP A 54 7.90 -1.94 3.03
CA TRP A 54 7.53 -1.67 1.65
C TRP A 54 6.59 -2.73 1.10
N VAL A 55 5.84 -2.40 0.07
CA VAL A 55 5.06 -3.39 -0.68
C VAL A 55 6.01 -4.07 -1.66
N SER A 56 6.58 -5.20 -1.22
CA SER A 56 7.62 -5.94 -1.96
C SER A 56 7.07 -6.74 -3.13
N GLY A 57 5.80 -7.09 -3.07
CA GLY A 57 5.11 -7.86 -4.08
C GLY A 57 3.62 -7.59 -4.09
N ALA A 58 2.97 -8.00 -5.18
CA ALA A 58 1.54 -7.97 -5.31
C ALA A 58 1.05 -9.09 -6.23
N ASN A 59 -0.12 -9.61 -5.93
CA ASN A 59 -0.94 -10.44 -6.80
C ASN A 59 -2.16 -9.63 -7.23
N GLN A 60 -3.09 -10.25 -7.94
CA GLN A 60 -4.27 -9.55 -8.46
C GLN A 60 -5.01 -8.80 -7.33
N GLU A 61 -5.36 -9.50 -6.24
CA GLU A 61 -6.14 -8.95 -5.12
C GLU A 61 -5.30 -8.65 -3.87
N HIS A 62 -4.09 -9.17 -3.76
CA HIS A 62 -3.32 -9.12 -2.52
C HIS A 62 -2.02 -8.36 -2.69
N GLY A 63 -1.75 -7.42 -1.78
CA GLY A 63 -0.46 -6.81 -1.58
C GLY A 63 0.37 -7.61 -0.56
N ILE A 64 1.68 -7.65 -0.79
CA ILE A 64 2.66 -8.30 0.09
C ILE A 64 3.56 -7.24 0.67
N ILE A 65 3.43 -7.01 1.97
CA ILE A 65 4.33 -6.13 2.71
C ILE A 65 5.42 -6.97 3.36
N SER A 66 6.66 -6.53 3.23
CA SER A 66 7.81 -7.13 3.91
C SER A 66 8.75 -6.06 4.46
N ALA A 67 9.63 -6.46 5.36
CA ALA A 67 10.71 -5.60 5.82
C ALA A 67 11.91 -5.69 4.86
N ARG A 68 12.58 -4.56 4.62
CA ARG A 68 13.86 -4.50 3.86
C ARG A 68 14.96 -5.25 4.60
N ASN A 69 14.94 -5.19 5.93
CA ASN A 69 15.76 -6.03 6.79
C ASN A 69 14.82 -7.00 7.53
N PRO A 70 14.75 -8.28 7.11
CA PRO A 70 13.84 -9.25 7.72
C PRO A 70 14.29 -9.69 9.12
N LYS A 71 15.54 -9.41 9.52
CA LYS A 71 16.06 -9.82 10.83
C LYS A 71 15.30 -9.11 11.95
N GLY A 72 14.57 -9.89 12.75
CA GLY A 72 13.79 -9.38 13.89
C GLY A 72 12.42 -8.81 13.52
N PHE A 73 12.02 -8.86 12.24
CA PHE A 73 10.68 -8.46 11.84
C PHE A 73 9.67 -9.57 12.12
N ASP A 74 8.66 -9.27 12.92
CA ASP A 74 7.52 -10.15 13.16
C ASP A 74 6.26 -9.57 12.47
N PRO A 75 5.70 -10.25 11.45
CA PRO A 75 4.47 -9.80 10.80
C PRO A 75 3.27 -9.66 11.75
N LYS A 76 3.25 -10.39 12.86
CA LYS A 76 2.14 -10.36 13.84
C LYS A 76 2.01 -9.03 14.56
N GLN A 77 3.02 -8.14 14.51
CA GLN A 77 2.88 -6.77 15.01
C GLN A 77 1.83 -5.95 14.25
N PHE A 78 1.36 -6.45 13.07
CA PHE A 78 0.24 -5.91 12.31
C PHE A 78 -0.93 -6.90 12.33
N PRO A 79 -1.77 -6.93 13.36
CA PRO A 79 -2.90 -7.87 13.45
C PRO A 79 -3.84 -7.77 12.25
N ILE A 80 -4.54 -8.87 11.93
CA ILE A 80 -5.59 -8.87 10.90
C ILE A 80 -6.63 -7.80 11.25
N GLY A 81 -7.03 -7.01 10.25
CA GLY A 81 -7.88 -5.84 10.43
C GLY A 81 -7.13 -4.52 10.61
N THR A 82 -5.80 -4.54 10.80
CA THR A 82 -4.99 -3.32 10.84
C THR A 82 -5.10 -2.59 9.50
N ARG A 83 -5.41 -1.31 9.55
CA ARG A 83 -5.46 -0.43 8.37
C ARG A 83 -4.14 0.30 8.20
N LEU A 84 -3.62 0.25 6.98
CA LEU A 84 -2.37 0.88 6.57
C LEU A 84 -2.63 1.75 5.35
N ARG A 85 -1.76 2.73 5.12
CA ARG A 85 -1.76 3.49 3.86
C ARG A 85 -0.54 3.11 3.04
N ILE A 86 -0.74 3.03 1.73
CA ILE A 86 0.35 2.81 0.78
C ILE A 86 0.54 4.08 -0.04
N LEU A 87 1.76 4.59 -0.04
CA LEU A 87 2.22 5.58 -1.02
C LEU A 87 2.67 4.80 -2.25
N PRO A 88 1.88 4.78 -3.34
CA PRO A 88 2.17 3.92 -4.48
C PRO A 88 3.44 4.37 -5.19
N ASN A 89 4.16 3.42 -5.74
CA ASN A 89 5.34 3.67 -6.55
C ASN A 89 5.03 4.58 -7.75
N HIS A 90 3.90 4.34 -8.41
CA HIS A 90 3.45 5.15 -9.54
C HIS A 90 2.01 5.62 -9.34
N ALA A 91 1.85 6.89 -8.99
CA ALA A 91 0.55 7.46 -8.62
C ALA A 91 -0.47 7.50 -9.78
N CYS A 92 -0.01 7.73 -11.03
CA CYS A 92 -0.91 7.87 -12.18
C CYS A 92 -1.71 6.60 -12.46
N PRO A 93 -1.08 5.42 -12.69
CA PRO A 93 -1.83 4.20 -12.93
C PRO A 93 -2.60 3.73 -11.70
N THR A 94 -2.08 3.93 -10.48
CA THR A 94 -2.84 3.66 -9.25
C THR A 94 -4.10 4.53 -9.19
N GLY A 95 -3.95 5.82 -9.42
CA GLY A 95 -5.08 6.74 -9.44
C GLY A 95 -6.12 6.38 -10.50
N ALA A 96 -5.69 5.84 -11.65
CA ALA A 96 -6.58 5.42 -12.73
C ALA A 96 -7.51 4.24 -12.34
N GLN A 97 -7.17 3.45 -11.32
CA GLN A 97 -8.00 2.35 -10.84
C GLN A 97 -9.23 2.80 -10.03
N HIS A 98 -9.26 4.07 -9.59
CA HIS A 98 -10.27 4.56 -8.65
C HIS A 98 -11.12 5.67 -9.27
N PRO A 99 -12.46 5.63 -9.15
CA PRO A 99 -13.35 6.64 -9.74
C PRO A 99 -13.39 7.94 -8.95
N TYR A 100 -12.93 7.94 -7.71
CA TYR A 100 -12.91 9.11 -6.82
C TYR A 100 -11.87 8.96 -5.72
N TYR A 101 -11.61 10.05 -5.02
CA TYR A 101 -10.75 10.10 -3.83
C TYR A 101 -11.54 10.59 -2.62
N TYR A 102 -11.33 9.96 -1.48
CA TYR A 102 -11.78 10.49 -0.21
C TYR A 102 -10.72 11.46 0.34
N VAL A 103 -11.17 12.64 0.71
CA VAL A 103 -10.33 13.71 1.30
C VAL A 103 -10.43 13.63 2.81
N VAL A 104 -9.31 13.46 3.49
CA VAL A 104 -9.26 13.27 4.95
C VAL A 104 -8.52 14.40 5.71
N ASN A 105 -7.77 15.24 5.03
CA ASN A 105 -7.24 16.54 5.47
C ASN A 105 -6.72 16.56 6.92
N ASN A 106 -5.69 15.75 7.23
CA ASN A 106 -5.11 15.52 8.56
C ASN A 106 -6.09 14.95 9.61
N SER A 107 -7.11 14.23 9.15
CA SER A 107 -8.11 13.56 9.97
C SER A 107 -8.31 12.14 9.46
N LEU A 108 -8.94 11.28 10.26
CA LEU A 108 -9.44 9.98 9.83
C LEU A 108 -10.88 10.05 9.31
N GLU A 109 -11.54 11.20 9.49
CA GLU A 109 -12.86 11.45 8.97
C GLU A 109 -12.80 11.88 7.50
N VAL A 110 -13.69 11.33 6.69
CA VAL A 110 -13.88 11.79 5.31
C VAL A 110 -14.55 13.18 5.34
N LYS A 111 -13.82 14.18 4.87
CA LYS A 111 -14.30 15.57 4.81
C LYS A 111 -14.94 15.89 3.47
N ASP A 112 -14.50 15.21 2.40
CA ASP A 112 -14.97 15.47 1.04
C ASP A 112 -14.71 14.25 0.16
N ARG A 113 -15.29 14.26 -1.04
CA ARG A 113 -15.05 13.27 -2.09
C ARG A 113 -14.80 13.98 -3.41
N TRP A 114 -13.61 13.80 -3.97
CA TRP A 114 -13.24 14.34 -5.26
C TRP A 114 -13.47 13.29 -6.36
N ASN A 115 -14.40 13.54 -7.22
CA ASN A 115 -14.65 12.69 -8.38
C ASN A 115 -13.56 12.93 -9.43
N ARG A 116 -13.15 11.85 -10.09
CA ARG A 116 -12.26 11.93 -11.26
C ARG A 116 -13.09 12.09 -12.53
N PHE A 117 -12.50 12.76 -13.51
CA PHE A 117 -12.95 12.66 -14.89
C PHE A 117 -12.52 11.30 -15.43
N TYR A 118 -13.46 10.52 -15.94
CA TYR A 118 -13.30 9.14 -16.32
C TYR A 118 -13.38 8.98 -17.83
N GLY A 119 -12.49 8.17 -18.38
CA GLY A 119 -12.50 7.83 -19.79
C GLY A 119 -11.54 8.66 -20.63
N TRP A 120 -11.37 8.19 -21.79
CA TRP A 120 -10.56 8.75 -22.85
C TRP A 120 -11.46 9.33 -23.93
#